data_4a381f736c63c5366dadeec8b96d55d2
#
_entry.id   4a381f736c63c5366dadeec8b96d55d2
#
_cell.length_a   1.000
_cell.length_b   1.000
_cell.length_c   1.000
_cell.angle_alpha   90.00
_cell.angle_beta   90.00
_cell.angle_gamma   90.00
#
_symmetry.space_group_name_H-M   'P 1'
#
loop_
_entity.id
_entity.type
_entity.pdbx_description
1 polymer ?
#
loop_
_entity_poly.entity_id
_entity_poly.type
_entity_poly.pdbx_seq_one_letter_code
_entity_poly.pdbx_strand_id
1 'polypeptide(L)'
;LQFLQHTCCEHTDMDLRDLKLFLHLAESHHFGRTAKATHVSPSTLSRQIQRLEEGLGQPLFLRDNRTVQLTDAGEQLKTFAQQTLLQYQQLKHAIGQHGPSLSGELRVFCSVTAAYSHLPPILDRFRAQHPLVEIKLTTGDAADAVDKVQSSEADLGLAGRPETLPGSIEFTKIGDIPMELIVPALPCTARTQALAEQPDWASIPFILPEYGPSRKRVDLWFRRQRISNPLIYATVSGHEAIVSMVALGCGIALIPSVVLEHSPEPVRNRVSQLDHVPMVEPFDLGVCVQKKRLNDPLIDAFWHVLLS
;
A
#
# COMPACT_ATOMS: atom_id res chain seq x y z
N LEU A 1 -28.74 -29.63 -50.95
CA LEU A 1 -28.96 -30.45 -49.72
C LEU A 1 -27.62 -31.01 -49.23
N GLN A 2 -26.92 -30.29 -48.37
CA GLN A 2 -25.89 -30.94 -47.53
C GLN A 2 -25.45 -30.00 -46.37
N PHE A 3 -25.89 -30.37 -45.19
CA PHE A 3 -25.23 -30.25 -43.89
C PHE A 3 -24.49 -28.94 -43.55
N LEU A 4 -25.24 -28.02 -42.96
CA LEU A 4 -24.68 -27.13 -41.95
C LEU A 4 -24.60 -27.93 -40.64
N GLN A 5 -23.47 -28.51 -40.35
CA GLN A 5 -23.12 -28.96 -38.99
C GLN A 5 -22.96 -27.71 -38.12
N HIS A 6 -23.95 -27.48 -37.27
CA HIS A 6 -23.80 -26.55 -36.15
C HIS A 6 -22.74 -27.12 -35.19
N THR A 7 -21.54 -26.61 -35.30
CA THR A 7 -20.56 -26.73 -34.23
C THR A 7 -21.10 -25.89 -33.10
N CYS A 8 -21.69 -26.56 -32.12
CA CYS A 8 -22.08 -25.94 -30.85
C CYS A 8 -20.77 -25.54 -30.15
N CYS A 9 -20.33 -24.31 -30.34
CA CYS A 9 -19.33 -23.70 -29.45
C CYS A 9 -20.01 -23.64 -28.08
N GLU A 10 -19.62 -24.54 -27.19
CA GLU A 10 -19.84 -24.34 -25.76
C GLU A 10 -19.12 -23.07 -25.37
N HIS A 11 -19.84 -21.95 -25.41
CA HIS A 11 -19.36 -20.68 -24.88
C HIS A 11 -19.28 -20.87 -23.34
N THR A 12 -18.09 -21.04 -22.87
CA THR A 12 -17.78 -20.82 -21.45
C THR A 12 -17.87 -19.33 -21.22
N ASP A 13 -19.09 -18.84 -20.98
CA ASP A 13 -19.31 -17.43 -20.68
C ASP A 13 -18.62 -17.07 -19.35
N MET A 14 -17.61 -16.21 -19.42
CA MET A 14 -16.95 -15.61 -18.27
C MET A 14 -17.89 -14.57 -17.65
N ASP A 15 -18.22 -14.73 -16.39
CA ASP A 15 -19.08 -13.78 -15.67
C ASP A 15 -18.29 -12.88 -14.69
N LEU A 16 -19.00 -11.88 -14.13
CA LEU A 16 -18.38 -10.94 -13.18
C LEU A 16 -17.97 -11.62 -11.86
N ARG A 17 -18.58 -12.75 -11.53
CA ARG A 17 -18.22 -13.53 -10.35
C ARG A 17 -16.91 -14.26 -10.57
N ASP A 18 -16.72 -14.80 -11.75
CA ASP A 18 -15.46 -15.45 -12.16
C ASP A 18 -14.31 -14.46 -12.09
N LEU A 19 -14.50 -13.21 -12.59
CA LEU A 19 -13.50 -12.15 -12.50
C LEU A 19 -13.16 -11.79 -11.06
N LYS A 20 -14.13 -11.70 -10.16
CA LYS A 20 -13.88 -11.42 -8.73
C LYS A 20 -13.10 -12.54 -8.07
N LEU A 21 -13.45 -13.79 -8.31
CA LEU A 21 -12.75 -14.95 -7.76
C LEU A 21 -11.30 -15.02 -8.26
N PHE A 22 -11.12 -14.76 -9.56
CA PHE A 22 -9.79 -14.71 -10.17
C PHE A 22 -8.93 -13.61 -9.53
N LEU A 23 -9.43 -12.37 -9.40
CA LEU A 23 -8.70 -11.26 -8.79
C LEU A 23 -8.31 -11.55 -7.34
N HIS A 24 -9.24 -12.08 -6.55
CA HIS A 24 -8.94 -12.43 -5.17
C HIS A 24 -7.84 -13.50 -5.06
N LEU A 25 -7.82 -14.48 -5.99
CA LEU A 25 -6.75 -15.47 -6.04
C LEU A 25 -5.42 -14.85 -6.51
N ALA A 26 -5.46 -13.94 -7.47
CA ALA A 26 -4.31 -13.21 -7.97
C ALA A 26 -3.64 -12.33 -6.90
N GLU A 27 -4.41 -11.82 -5.94
CA GLU A 27 -3.90 -11.02 -4.81
C GLU A 27 -3.42 -11.89 -3.65
N SER A 28 -4.18 -12.94 -3.31
CA SER A 28 -3.87 -13.77 -2.14
C SER A 28 -2.76 -14.80 -2.38
N HIS A 29 -2.52 -15.17 -3.65
CA HIS A 29 -1.64 -16.26 -4.09
C HIS A 29 -1.90 -17.60 -3.39
N HIS A 30 -3.16 -17.80 -2.88
CA HIS A 30 -3.47 -18.96 -2.05
C HIS A 30 -4.93 -19.41 -2.18
N PHE A 31 -5.17 -20.56 -2.82
CA PHE A 31 -6.52 -21.11 -3.03
C PHE A 31 -7.35 -21.25 -1.75
N GLY A 32 -6.78 -21.73 -0.66
CA GLY A 32 -7.51 -21.92 0.60
C GLY A 32 -7.95 -20.59 1.25
N ARG A 33 -7.10 -19.56 1.21
CA ARG A 33 -7.47 -18.22 1.70
C ARG A 33 -8.57 -17.61 0.83
N THR A 34 -8.40 -17.66 -0.48
CA THR A 34 -9.41 -17.16 -1.43
C THR A 34 -10.74 -17.86 -1.23
N ALA A 35 -10.76 -19.19 -1.16
CA ALA A 35 -11.98 -19.97 -0.97
C ALA A 35 -12.73 -19.55 0.30
N LYS A 36 -12.01 -19.37 1.42
CA LYS A 36 -12.59 -18.91 2.69
C LYS A 36 -13.15 -17.49 2.58
N ALA A 37 -12.39 -16.56 1.98
CA ALA A 37 -12.80 -15.15 1.86
C ALA A 37 -13.96 -14.95 0.89
N THR A 38 -14.08 -15.79 -0.14
CA THR A 38 -15.14 -15.70 -1.15
C THR A 38 -16.33 -16.65 -0.88
N HIS A 39 -16.33 -17.31 0.30
CA HIS A 39 -17.38 -18.23 0.74
C HIS A 39 -17.68 -19.37 -0.26
N VAL A 40 -16.65 -19.90 -0.91
CA VAL A 40 -16.75 -21.07 -1.79
C VAL A 40 -15.87 -22.22 -1.29
N SER A 41 -16.12 -23.45 -1.75
CA SER A 41 -15.22 -24.55 -1.44
C SER A 41 -13.91 -24.45 -2.27
N PRO A 42 -12.76 -24.95 -1.78
CA PRO A 42 -11.53 -24.95 -2.56
C PRO A 42 -11.66 -25.70 -3.89
N SER A 43 -12.46 -26.77 -3.93
CA SER A 43 -12.74 -27.54 -5.15
C SER A 43 -13.61 -26.75 -6.14
N THR A 44 -14.54 -25.95 -5.66
CA THR A 44 -15.36 -25.04 -6.49
C THR A 44 -14.49 -23.96 -7.09
N LEU A 45 -13.67 -23.29 -6.27
CA LEU A 45 -12.72 -22.28 -6.75
C LEU A 45 -11.79 -22.83 -7.82
N SER A 46 -11.18 -24.00 -7.57
CA SER A 46 -10.28 -24.64 -8.54
C SER A 46 -10.97 -24.93 -9.88
N ARG A 47 -12.21 -25.43 -9.84
CA ARG A 47 -13.01 -25.67 -11.06
C ARG A 47 -13.35 -24.39 -11.81
N GLN A 48 -13.68 -23.31 -11.10
CA GLN A 48 -14.00 -22.02 -11.73
C GLN A 48 -12.77 -21.42 -12.41
N ILE A 49 -11.61 -21.46 -11.75
CA ILE A 49 -10.34 -21.02 -12.38
C ILE A 49 -10.00 -21.88 -13.60
N GLN A 50 -10.12 -23.21 -13.49
CA GLN A 50 -9.87 -24.11 -14.63
C GLN A 50 -10.80 -23.79 -15.80
N ARG A 51 -12.10 -23.56 -15.55
CA ARG A 51 -13.06 -23.16 -16.61
C ARG A 51 -12.68 -21.86 -17.28
N LEU A 52 -12.15 -20.85 -16.52
CA LEU A 52 -11.63 -19.62 -17.10
C LEU A 52 -10.42 -19.89 -17.99
N GLU A 53 -9.48 -20.73 -17.53
CA GLU A 53 -8.29 -21.12 -18.28
C GLU A 53 -8.65 -21.86 -19.58
N GLU A 54 -9.65 -22.76 -19.52
CA GLU A 54 -10.18 -23.48 -20.69
C GLU A 54 -10.88 -22.52 -21.68
N GLY A 55 -11.69 -21.58 -21.16
CA GLY A 55 -12.38 -20.60 -22.01
C GLY A 55 -11.44 -19.62 -22.71
N LEU A 56 -10.32 -19.29 -22.09
CA LEU A 56 -9.30 -18.39 -22.65
C LEU A 56 -8.21 -19.13 -23.44
N GLY A 57 -8.18 -20.47 -23.35
CA GLY A 57 -7.19 -21.31 -24.01
C GLY A 57 -5.76 -21.15 -23.50
N GLN A 58 -5.59 -20.54 -22.32
CA GLN A 58 -4.28 -20.27 -21.72
C GLN A 58 -4.33 -20.47 -20.19
N PRO A 59 -3.28 -21.04 -19.57
CA PRO A 59 -3.16 -21.08 -18.13
C PRO A 59 -3.00 -19.65 -17.59
N LEU A 60 -3.72 -19.33 -16.52
CA LEU A 60 -3.67 -18.02 -15.84
C LEU A 60 -2.73 -18.05 -14.64
N PHE A 61 -2.52 -19.25 -14.07
CA PHE A 61 -1.64 -19.45 -12.93
C PHE A 61 -0.62 -20.53 -13.18
N LEU A 62 0.61 -20.25 -12.80
CA LEU A 62 1.65 -21.26 -12.61
C LEU A 62 1.41 -21.91 -11.24
N ARG A 63 1.18 -23.23 -11.24
CA ARG A 63 0.92 -23.99 -10.02
C ARG A 63 2.13 -24.85 -9.72
N ASP A 64 2.91 -24.45 -8.74
CA ASP A 64 3.89 -25.33 -8.12
C ASP A 64 3.35 -25.78 -6.75
N ASN A 65 3.82 -26.90 -6.23
CA ASN A 65 3.34 -27.48 -4.96
C ASN A 65 3.44 -26.53 -3.75
N ARG A 66 4.09 -25.38 -3.89
CA ARG A 66 4.33 -24.40 -2.82
C ARG A 66 3.91 -22.96 -3.15
N THR A 67 3.76 -22.63 -4.44
CA THR A 67 3.48 -21.25 -4.86
C THR A 67 2.42 -21.19 -5.96
N VAL A 68 1.62 -20.13 -5.94
CA VAL A 68 0.66 -19.78 -6.99
C VAL A 68 1.11 -18.41 -7.54
N GLN A 69 1.50 -18.38 -8.81
CA GLN A 69 1.95 -17.13 -9.47
C GLN A 69 1.13 -16.91 -10.73
N LEU A 70 0.95 -15.66 -11.14
CA LEU A 70 0.31 -15.34 -12.42
C LEU A 70 1.23 -15.68 -13.60
N THR A 71 0.61 -16.08 -14.70
CA THR A 71 1.25 -16.11 -16.02
C THR A 71 1.13 -14.74 -16.68
N ASP A 72 1.77 -14.53 -17.83
CA ASP A 72 1.56 -13.32 -18.65
C ASP A 72 0.08 -13.15 -19.04
N ALA A 73 -0.61 -14.25 -19.38
CA ALA A 73 -2.06 -14.25 -19.63
C ALA A 73 -2.86 -13.89 -18.35
N GLY A 74 -2.40 -14.35 -17.19
CA GLY A 74 -2.97 -14.00 -15.89
C GLY A 74 -2.84 -12.50 -15.59
N GLU A 75 -1.70 -11.87 -15.83
CA GLU A 75 -1.52 -10.42 -15.64
C GLU A 75 -2.40 -9.60 -16.61
N GLN A 76 -2.55 -10.04 -17.85
CA GLN A 76 -3.45 -9.42 -18.82
C GLN A 76 -4.92 -9.52 -18.34
N LEU A 77 -5.35 -10.71 -17.90
CA LEU A 77 -6.70 -10.89 -17.35
C LEU A 77 -6.91 -10.08 -16.08
N LYS A 78 -5.90 -9.93 -15.22
CA LYS A 78 -5.96 -9.11 -14.01
C LYS A 78 -6.29 -7.66 -14.35
N THR A 79 -5.56 -7.08 -15.31
CA THR A 79 -5.81 -5.72 -15.79
C THR A 79 -7.23 -5.57 -16.35
N PHE A 80 -7.64 -6.49 -17.19
CA PHE A 80 -8.98 -6.51 -17.79
C PHE A 80 -10.08 -6.65 -16.72
N ALA A 81 -9.91 -7.57 -15.78
CA ALA A 81 -10.88 -7.83 -14.71
C ALA A 81 -11.08 -6.60 -13.80
N GLN A 82 -9.99 -5.93 -13.43
CA GLN A 82 -10.05 -4.69 -12.65
C GLN A 82 -10.82 -3.60 -13.38
N GLN A 83 -10.53 -3.37 -14.67
CA GLN A 83 -11.23 -2.38 -15.48
C GLN A 83 -12.72 -2.72 -15.66
N THR A 84 -13.03 -3.99 -15.95
CA THR A 84 -14.42 -4.45 -16.17
C THR A 84 -15.26 -4.32 -14.91
N LEU A 85 -14.74 -4.72 -13.75
CA LEU A 85 -15.45 -4.58 -12.48
C LEU A 85 -15.67 -3.13 -12.09
N LEU A 86 -14.69 -2.26 -12.37
CA LEU A 86 -14.82 -0.82 -12.18
C LEU A 86 -15.93 -0.23 -13.06
N GLN A 87 -15.94 -0.55 -14.35
CA GLN A 87 -16.99 -0.11 -15.28
C GLN A 87 -18.38 -0.64 -14.89
N TYR A 88 -18.46 -1.88 -14.42
CA TYR A 88 -19.72 -2.44 -13.93
C TYR A 88 -20.22 -1.72 -12.67
N GLN A 89 -19.35 -1.36 -11.75
CA GLN A 89 -19.70 -0.56 -10.57
C GLN A 89 -20.18 0.84 -10.99
N GLN A 90 -19.48 1.50 -11.93
CA GLN A 90 -19.90 2.79 -12.48
C GLN A 90 -21.28 2.72 -13.13
N LEU A 91 -21.57 1.67 -13.92
CA LEU A 91 -22.88 1.43 -14.51
C LEU A 91 -23.96 1.21 -13.46
N LYS A 92 -23.70 0.37 -12.46
CA LYS A 92 -24.62 0.15 -11.33
C LYS A 92 -24.94 1.46 -10.61
N HIS A 93 -23.94 2.29 -10.41
CA HIS A 93 -24.10 3.59 -9.79
C HIS A 93 -24.97 4.51 -10.69
N ALA A 94 -24.67 4.57 -11.97
CA ALA A 94 -25.42 5.38 -12.93
C ALA A 94 -26.89 4.96 -13.06
N ILE A 95 -27.19 3.65 -13.00
CA ILE A 95 -28.55 3.11 -13.09
C ILE A 95 -29.26 3.17 -11.74
N GLY A 96 -28.53 2.99 -10.63
CA GLY A 96 -29.06 2.90 -9.26
C GLY A 96 -29.34 4.27 -8.62
N GLN A 97 -29.12 5.38 -9.30
CA GLN A 97 -29.35 6.73 -8.76
C GLN A 97 -30.84 7.07 -8.64
N HIS A 98 -31.48 6.50 -7.63
CA HIS A 98 -32.74 7.01 -7.08
C HIS A 98 -32.60 7.50 -5.62
N GLY A 99 -31.35 7.62 -5.11
CA GLY A 99 -31.00 8.30 -3.87
C GLY A 99 -30.13 9.52 -4.15
N PRO A 100 -30.04 10.49 -3.21
CA PRO A 100 -29.16 11.65 -3.38
C PRO A 100 -27.72 11.14 -3.56
N SER A 101 -27.12 11.42 -4.72
CA SER A 101 -25.70 11.10 -4.95
C SER A 101 -24.86 11.87 -3.93
N LEU A 102 -23.93 11.14 -3.29
CA LEU A 102 -23.04 11.74 -2.31
C LEU A 102 -22.19 12.80 -3.01
N SER A 103 -22.24 14.03 -2.51
CA SER A 103 -21.46 15.16 -3.03
C SER A 103 -20.95 16.02 -1.87
N GLY A 104 -19.92 16.79 -2.11
CA GLY A 104 -19.28 17.63 -1.11
C GLY A 104 -17.76 17.53 -1.17
N GLU A 105 -17.08 18.15 -0.21
CA GLU A 105 -15.62 18.15 -0.09
C GLU A 105 -15.19 17.16 1.00
N LEU A 106 -14.22 16.29 0.69
CA LEU A 106 -13.58 15.39 1.64
C LEU A 106 -12.09 15.76 1.74
N ARG A 107 -11.67 16.25 2.91
CA ARG A 107 -10.31 16.69 3.17
C ARG A 107 -9.46 15.52 3.67
N VAL A 108 -8.44 15.17 2.89
CA VAL A 108 -7.52 14.05 3.19
C VAL A 108 -6.13 14.61 3.44
N PHE A 109 -5.48 14.15 4.51
CA PHE A 109 -4.10 14.46 4.82
C PHE A 109 -3.24 13.19 4.73
N CYS A 110 -2.07 13.27 4.12
CA CYS A 110 -1.10 12.17 4.11
C CYS A 110 0.33 12.69 3.88
N SER A 111 1.32 11.79 4.00
CA SER A 111 2.68 12.12 3.53
C SER A 111 2.75 12.17 2.00
N VAL A 112 3.78 12.84 1.48
CA VAL A 112 4.07 12.88 0.05
C VAL A 112 4.22 11.46 -0.51
N THR A 113 4.98 10.59 0.15
CA THR A 113 5.14 9.20 -0.25
C THR A 113 3.80 8.45 -0.27
N ALA A 114 2.95 8.62 0.75
CA ALA A 114 1.65 7.94 0.81
C ALA A 114 0.71 8.40 -0.31
N ALA A 115 0.85 9.65 -0.78
CA ALA A 115 0.08 10.18 -1.90
C ALA A 115 0.36 9.48 -3.23
N TYR A 116 1.54 8.88 -3.41
CA TYR A 116 1.85 8.10 -4.63
C TYR A 116 1.68 6.59 -4.43
N SER A 117 1.82 6.08 -3.21
CA SER A 117 1.89 4.64 -2.95
C SER A 117 0.55 4.04 -2.53
N HIS A 118 0.03 4.47 -1.40
CA HIS A 118 -1.12 3.81 -0.75
C HIS A 118 -2.46 4.49 -1.03
N LEU A 119 -2.44 5.82 -1.22
CA LEU A 119 -3.68 6.59 -1.42
C LEU A 119 -4.34 6.35 -2.80
N PRO A 120 -3.61 6.23 -3.93
CA PRO A 120 -4.23 6.11 -5.24
C PRO A 120 -5.22 4.95 -5.36
N PRO A 121 -4.89 3.69 -4.99
CA PRO A 121 -5.84 2.59 -5.13
C PRO A 121 -7.09 2.75 -4.25
N ILE A 122 -6.99 3.48 -3.13
CA ILE A 122 -8.13 3.80 -2.27
C ILE A 122 -9.01 4.85 -2.95
N LEU A 123 -8.41 5.93 -3.46
CA LEU A 123 -9.13 7.00 -4.17
C LEU A 123 -9.78 6.52 -5.46
N ASP A 124 -9.15 5.62 -6.21
CA ASP A 124 -9.72 5.06 -7.44
C ASP A 124 -11.02 4.30 -7.12
N ARG A 125 -11.02 3.46 -6.08
CA ARG A 125 -12.22 2.75 -5.64
C ARG A 125 -13.30 3.72 -5.12
N PHE A 126 -12.90 4.73 -4.33
CA PHE A 126 -13.83 5.71 -3.78
C PHE A 126 -14.46 6.57 -4.87
N ARG A 127 -13.66 7.10 -5.79
CA ARG A 127 -14.12 7.95 -6.89
C ARG A 127 -15.04 7.20 -7.86
N ALA A 128 -14.78 5.91 -8.07
CA ALA A 128 -15.66 5.06 -8.90
C ALA A 128 -17.06 4.93 -8.32
N GLN A 129 -17.22 5.00 -6.99
CA GLN A 129 -18.50 4.90 -6.30
C GLN A 129 -19.14 6.28 -6.04
N HIS A 130 -18.31 7.32 -5.87
CA HIS A 130 -18.73 8.66 -5.46
C HIS A 130 -18.09 9.76 -6.33
N PRO A 131 -18.42 9.82 -7.64
CA PRO A 131 -17.75 10.70 -8.61
C PRO A 131 -18.00 12.20 -8.39
N LEU A 132 -19.02 12.57 -7.59
CA LEU A 132 -19.36 13.97 -7.30
C LEU A 132 -18.72 14.48 -6.00
N VAL A 133 -17.89 13.68 -5.34
CA VAL A 133 -17.15 14.11 -4.15
C VAL A 133 -15.83 14.73 -4.58
N GLU A 134 -15.60 15.96 -4.17
CA GLU A 134 -14.32 16.64 -4.33
C GLU A 134 -13.34 16.16 -3.26
N ILE A 135 -12.14 15.72 -3.68
CA ILE A 135 -11.06 15.36 -2.75
C ILE A 135 -10.09 16.54 -2.61
N LYS A 136 -9.98 17.08 -1.42
CA LYS A 136 -8.99 18.08 -1.08
C LYS A 136 -7.81 17.44 -0.35
N LEU A 137 -6.75 17.15 -1.12
CA LEU A 137 -5.57 16.51 -0.60
C LEU A 137 -4.56 17.54 -0.09
N THR A 138 -4.13 17.37 1.16
CA THR A 138 -3.02 18.12 1.76
C THR A 138 -1.91 17.14 2.13
N THR A 139 -0.67 17.49 1.76
CA THR A 139 0.49 16.66 2.09
C THR A 139 1.39 17.34 3.12
N GLY A 140 2.03 16.52 3.97
CA GLY A 140 2.95 16.98 5.00
C GLY A 140 3.72 15.82 5.64
N ASP A 141 4.22 16.02 6.87
CA ASP A 141 4.83 14.92 7.61
C ASP A 141 3.78 13.89 8.04
N ALA A 142 4.07 12.61 7.83
CA ALA A 142 3.16 11.52 8.21
C ALA A 142 2.82 11.51 9.71
N ALA A 143 3.71 12.04 10.54
CA ALA A 143 3.51 12.15 11.98
C ALA A 143 2.40 13.14 12.36
N ASP A 144 2.10 14.13 11.54
CA ASP A 144 1.08 15.15 11.80
C ASP A 144 -0.34 14.67 11.51
N ALA A 145 -0.51 13.54 10.80
CA ALA A 145 -1.81 13.14 10.29
C ALA A 145 -2.88 12.98 11.37
N VAL A 146 -2.52 12.42 12.54
CA VAL A 146 -3.46 12.27 13.67
C VAL A 146 -3.87 13.63 14.24
N ASP A 147 -2.92 14.56 14.40
CA ASP A 147 -3.18 15.90 14.93
C ASP A 147 -4.02 16.73 13.96
N LYS A 148 -3.76 16.63 12.63
CA LYS A 148 -4.57 17.28 11.59
C LYS A 148 -6.02 16.79 11.58
N VAL A 149 -6.23 15.48 11.82
CA VAL A 149 -7.58 14.93 11.95
C VAL A 149 -8.21 15.39 13.27
N GLN A 150 -7.47 15.37 14.37
CA GLN A 150 -7.98 15.77 15.69
C GLN A 150 -8.38 17.24 15.73
N SER A 151 -7.60 18.12 15.09
CA SER A 151 -7.90 19.56 14.98
C SER A 151 -8.99 19.88 13.94
N SER A 152 -9.50 18.89 13.21
CA SER A 152 -10.46 19.07 12.11
C SER A 152 -9.90 19.86 10.91
N GLU A 153 -8.59 19.95 10.76
CA GLU A 153 -7.95 20.46 9.55
C GLU A 153 -8.08 19.47 8.39
N ALA A 154 -8.12 18.17 8.70
CA ALA A 154 -8.44 17.09 7.76
C ALA A 154 -9.61 16.25 8.31
N ASP A 155 -10.37 15.66 7.40
CA ASP A 155 -11.46 14.74 7.73
C ASP A 155 -10.91 13.32 7.93
N LEU A 156 -9.92 12.96 7.13
CA LEU A 156 -9.22 11.68 7.14
C LEU A 156 -7.70 11.90 7.09
N GLY A 157 -6.94 11.06 7.78
CA GLY A 157 -5.49 11.08 7.75
C GLY A 157 -4.91 9.69 7.43
N LEU A 158 -3.99 9.62 6.47
CA LEU A 158 -3.21 8.41 6.20
C LEU A 158 -1.91 8.49 7.01
N ALA A 159 -1.74 7.61 7.99
CA ALA A 159 -0.70 7.72 9.01
C ALA A 159 -0.07 6.38 9.39
N GLY A 160 1.17 6.44 9.87
CA GLY A 160 1.69 5.40 10.73
C GLY A 160 1.03 5.45 12.11
N ARG A 161 0.60 4.30 12.62
CA ARG A 161 -0.05 4.23 13.92
C ARG A 161 0.88 4.73 15.05
N PRO A 162 0.50 5.77 15.80
CA PRO A 162 1.26 6.18 16.97
C PRO A 162 1.10 5.14 18.10
N GLU A 163 2.05 5.09 19.05
CA GLU A 163 1.96 4.20 20.21
C GLU A 163 0.74 4.52 21.08
N THR A 164 0.45 5.81 21.23
CA THR A 164 -0.72 6.30 21.96
C THR A 164 -1.64 6.99 20.99
N LEU A 165 -2.76 6.35 20.68
CA LEU A 165 -3.81 6.92 19.85
C LEU A 165 -4.79 7.68 20.75
N PRO A 166 -5.10 8.95 20.46
CA PRO A 166 -6.13 9.69 21.21
C PRO A 166 -7.47 8.93 21.21
N GLY A 167 -8.13 8.87 22.36
CA GLY A 167 -9.40 8.14 22.49
C GLY A 167 -10.53 8.62 21.59
N SER A 168 -10.42 9.85 21.06
CA SER A 168 -11.34 10.48 20.09
C SER A 168 -11.12 10.03 18.64
N ILE A 169 -10.00 9.34 18.35
CA ILE A 169 -9.61 8.90 17.01
C ILE A 169 -9.91 7.41 16.84
N GLU A 170 -10.48 7.06 15.70
CA GLU A 170 -10.53 5.70 15.17
C GLU A 170 -9.40 5.51 14.17
N PHE A 171 -8.82 4.31 14.14
CA PHE A 171 -7.72 3.99 13.26
C PHE A 171 -7.93 2.59 12.66
N THR A 172 -8.01 2.51 11.34
CA THR A 172 -8.09 1.25 10.60
C THR A 172 -6.75 0.97 9.92
N LYS A 173 -6.14 -0.15 10.28
CA LYS A 173 -4.91 -0.62 9.64
C LYS A 173 -5.17 -1.06 8.20
N ILE A 174 -4.32 -0.62 7.28
CA ILE A 174 -4.36 -1.00 5.85
C ILE A 174 -3.10 -1.74 5.39
N GLY A 175 -2.04 -1.75 6.20
CA GLY A 175 -0.80 -2.46 5.88
C GLY A 175 0.26 -2.32 6.96
N ASP A 176 1.39 -2.96 6.70
CA ASP A 176 2.61 -2.88 7.51
C ASP A 176 3.69 -2.14 6.73
N ILE A 177 4.41 -1.26 7.40
CA ILE A 177 5.53 -0.50 6.83
C ILE A 177 6.85 -1.04 7.40
N PRO A 178 7.61 -1.81 6.62
CA PRO A 178 8.97 -2.21 6.99
C PRO A 178 9.90 -1.00 7.08
N MET A 179 10.93 -1.12 7.92
CA MET A 179 12.00 -0.15 8.04
C MET A 179 13.27 -0.71 7.42
N GLU A 180 14.01 0.10 6.70
CA GLU A 180 15.24 -0.27 6.01
C GLU A 180 16.37 0.68 6.37
N LEU A 181 17.58 0.13 6.56
CA LEU A 181 18.79 0.92 6.73
C LEU A 181 19.36 1.23 5.35
N ILE A 182 19.46 2.51 5.03
CA ILE A 182 19.97 3.00 3.75
C ILE A 182 21.32 3.69 3.92
N VAL A 183 22.19 3.46 2.95
CA VAL A 183 23.55 4.02 2.89
C VAL A 183 23.82 4.66 1.53
N PRO A 184 24.74 5.61 1.40
CA PRO A 184 25.14 6.17 0.11
C PRO A 184 25.62 5.07 -0.85
N ALA A 185 25.22 5.11 -2.13
CA ALA A 185 25.79 4.22 -3.14
C ALA A 185 27.18 4.69 -3.62
N LEU A 186 27.44 5.98 -3.53
CA LEU A 186 28.75 6.53 -3.90
C LEU A 186 29.82 6.25 -2.81
N PRO A 187 31.10 6.12 -3.18
CA PRO A 187 32.18 5.96 -2.22
C PRO A 187 32.30 7.19 -1.32
N CYS A 188 32.15 6.98 0.00
CA CYS A 188 32.34 8.01 1.03
C CYS A 188 32.61 7.35 2.39
N THR A 189 33.04 8.14 3.37
CA THR A 189 33.36 7.65 4.71
C THR A 189 32.20 6.92 5.37
N ALA A 190 31.02 7.49 5.34
CA ALA A 190 29.83 6.87 5.94
C ALA A 190 29.51 5.49 5.34
N ARG A 191 29.64 5.34 4.00
CA ARG A 191 29.47 4.05 3.33
C ARG A 191 30.54 3.06 3.77
N THR A 192 31.82 3.46 3.74
CA THR A 192 32.92 2.56 4.11
C THR A 192 32.78 2.06 5.54
N GLN A 193 32.41 2.93 6.46
CA GLN A 193 32.19 2.58 7.85
C GLN A 193 30.97 1.63 8.02
N ALA A 194 29.87 1.89 7.31
CA ALA A 194 28.65 1.09 7.40
C ALA A 194 28.81 -0.32 6.79
N LEU A 195 29.69 -0.47 5.81
CA LEU A 195 29.99 -1.75 5.15
C LEU A 195 31.13 -2.53 5.80
N ALA A 196 31.70 -2.04 6.88
CA ALA A 196 32.74 -2.78 7.63
C ALA A 196 32.14 -4.07 8.21
N GLU A 197 32.97 -5.09 8.37
CA GLU A 197 32.55 -6.39 8.93
C GLU A 197 31.95 -6.24 10.35
N GLN A 198 32.47 -5.29 11.13
CA GLN A 198 31.94 -4.89 12.42
C GLN A 198 31.80 -3.36 12.47
N PRO A 199 30.66 -2.81 12.02
CA PRO A 199 30.47 -1.38 11.98
C PRO A 199 30.41 -0.77 13.39
N ASP A 200 31.18 0.29 13.63
CA ASP A 200 30.98 1.14 14.80
C ASP A 200 29.87 2.16 14.50
N TRP A 201 28.63 1.73 14.73
CA TRP A 201 27.46 2.56 14.46
C TRP A 201 27.45 3.91 15.18
N ALA A 202 28.16 4.02 16.33
CA ALA A 202 28.20 5.27 17.08
C ALA A 202 29.04 6.36 16.39
N SER A 203 30.00 5.95 15.55
CA SER A 203 30.88 6.86 14.81
C SER A 203 30.36 7.23 13.41
N ILE A 204 29.30 6.58 12.94
CA ILE A 204 28.72 6.83 11.62
C ILE A 204 27.68 7.95 11.72
N PRO A 205 27.74 8.99 10.84
CA PRO A 205 26.77 10.06 10.87
C PRO A 205 25.38 9.55 10.44
N PHE A 206 24.35 9.81 11.25
CA PHE A 206 22.94 9.50 10.97
C PHE A 206 22.16 10.74 10.56
N ILE A 207 21.23 10.53 9.64
CA ILE A 207 20.19 11.49 9.29
C ILE A 207 18.89 10.94 9.86
N LEU A 208 18.21 11.70 10.70
CA LEU A 208 17.07 11.26 11.49
C LEU A 208 15.79 11.96 11.10
N PRO A 209 14.63 11.28 11.15
CA PRO A 209 13.36 11.95 11.18
C PRO A 209 13.21 12.74 12.49
N GLU A 210 12.53 13.89 12.43
CA GLU A 210 12.42 14.80 13.56
C GLU A 210 11.60 14.20 14.69
N TYR A 211 10.46 13.58 14.39
CA TYR A 211 9.54 12.98 15.35
C TYR A 211 8.69 11.85 14.71
N GLY A 212 7.69 11.38 15.43
CA GLY A 212 6.69 10.43 14.93
C GLY A 212 7.09 8.95 15.01
N PRO A 213 6.28 8.07 14.40
CA PRO A 213 6.49 6.61 14.47
C PRO A 213 7.85 6.15 13.92
N SER A 214 8.31 6.74 12.84
CA SER A 214 9.63 6.42 12.25
C SER A 214 10.76 6.80 13.18
N ARG A 215 10.72 7.98 13.81
CA ARG A 215 11.75 8.37 14.79
C ARG A 215 11.81 7.40 15.95
N LYS A 216 10.69 6.98 16.47
CA LYS A 216 10.64 5.98 17.55
C LYS A 216 11.24 4.63 17.13
N ARG A 217 11.06 4.21 15.88
CA ARG A 217 11.71 3.00 15.34
C ARG A 217 13.22 3.15 15.26
N VAL A 218 13.71 4.33 14.86
CA VAL A 218 15.15 4.64 14.87
C VAL A 218 15.70 4.58 16.29
N ASP A 219 15.04 5.23 17.26
CA ASP A 219 15.49 5.23 18.66
C ASP A 219 15.48 3.81 19.26
N LEU A 220 14.48 2.97 18.87
CA LEU A 220 14.44 1.56 19.25
C LEU A 220 15.60 0.77 18.63
N TRP A 221 15.91 1.03 17.37
CA TRP A 221 17.05 0.42 16.69
C TRP A 221 18.37 0.79 17.37
N PHE A 222 18.59 2.06 17.71
CA PHE A 222 19.78 2.49 18.48
C PHE A 222 19.90 1.72 19.79
N ARG A 223 18.82 1.56 20.55
CA ARG A 223 18.83 0.78 21.78
C ARG A 223 19.21 -0.70 21.54
N ARG A 224 18.66 -1.33 20.51
CA ARG A 224 19.01 -2.71 20.14
C ARG A 224 20.46 -2.87 19.73
N GLN A 225 21.01 -1.89 19.04
CA GLN A 225 22.44 -1.84 18.66
C GLN A 225 23.35 -1.35 19.81
N ARG A 226 22.80 -1.05 20.99
CA ARG A 226 23.52 -0.51 22.16
C ARG A 226 24.24 0.81 21.88
N ILE A 227 23.69 1.63 20.99
CA ILE A 227 24.18 2.97 20.67
C ILE A 227 23.55 3.96 21.64
N SER A 228 24.34 4.44 22.61
CA SER A 228 23.89 5.42 23.61
C SER A 228 24.04 6.87 23.16
N ASN A 229 24.98 7.12 22.27
CA ASN A 229 25.29 8.47 21.77
C ASN A 229 25.54 8.45 20.26
N PRO A 230 24.48 8.38 19.42
CA PRO A 230 24.65 8.36 17.97
C PRO A 230 25.24 9.69 17.46
N LEU A 231 26.10 9.62 16.45
CA LEU A 231 26.55 10.80 15.71
C LEU A 231 25.44 11.25 14.77
N ILE A 232 24.76 12.36 15.13
CA ILE A 232 23.66 12.90 14.33
C ILE A 232 24.23 13.99 13.41
N TYR A 233 24.12 13.77 12.10
CA TYR A 233 24.47 14.78 11.10
C TYR A 233 23.34 15.79 10.90
N ALA A 234 22.10 15.29 10.79
CA ALA A 234 20.92 16.13 10.58
C ALA A 234 19.65 15.48 11.17
N THR A 235 18.72 16.33 11.54
CA THR A 235 17.34 15.96 11.85
C THR A 235 16.43 16.68 10.86
N VAL A 236 15.52 15.94 10.22
CA VAL A 236 14.77 16.42 9.05
C VAL A 236 13.28 16.11 9.21
N SER A 237 12.45 17.07 8.86
CA SER A 237 11.02 16.85 8.65
C SER A 237 10.79 16.30 7.23
N GLY A 238 10.02 15.21 7.12
CA GLY A 238 9.77 14.52 5.84
C GLY A 238 10.88 13.53 5.44
N HIS A 239 10.46 12.32 5.06
CA HIS A 239 11.37 11.22 4.77
C HIS A 239 12.10 11.37 3.43
N GLU A 240 11.51 12.07 2.46
CA GLU A 240 12.05 12.30 1.12
C GLU A 240 13.36 13.10 1.18
N ALA A 241 13.43 14.06 2.10
CA ALA A 241 14.65 14.82 2.34
C ALA A 241 15.77 13.96 2.95
N ILE A 242 15.43 12.99 3.80
CA ILE A 242 16.39 12.03 4.37
C ILE A 242 17.07 11.24 3.25
N VAL A 243 16.28 10.64 2.32
CA VAL A 243 16.83 9.88 1.18
C VAL A 243 17.75 10.74 0.33
N SER A 244 17.35 11.98 0.07
CA SER A 244 18.17 12.93 -0.70
C SER A 244 19.51 13.23 -0.02
N MET A 245 19.54 13.40 1.30
CA MET A 245 20.78 13.65 2.05
C MET A 245 21.68 12.41 2.10
N VAL A 246 21.10 11.20 2.21
CA VAL A 246 21.88 9.95 2.10
C VAL A 246 22.47 9.83 0.70
N ALA A 247 21.72 10.11 -0.36
CA ALA A 247 22.19 10.10 -1.74
C ALA A 247 23.36 11.07 -1.99
N LEU A 248 23.47 12.13 -1.20
CA LEU A 248 24.59 13.09 -1.22
C LEU A 248 25.82 12.64 -0.42
N GLY A 249 25.73 11.52 0.34
CA GLY A 249 26.82 11.03 1.16
C GLY A 249 26.93 11.67 2.54
N CYS A 250 25.91 12.39 2.99
CA CYS A 250 25.94 13.11 4.29
C CYS A 250 25.89 12.16 5.50
N GLY A 251 25.45 10.91 5.32
CA GLY A 251 25.30 9.94 6.39
C GLY A 251 24.44 8.76 5.96
N ILE A 252 24.01 7.99 6.94
CA ILE A 252 23.08 6.84 6.77
C ILE A 252 21.76 7.12 7.46
N ALA A 253 20.72 6.36 7.11
CA ALA A 253 19.42 6.54 7.73
C ALA A 253 18.63 5.23 7.80
N LEU A 254 17.76 5.11 8.82
CA LEU A 254 16.74 4.10 8.92
C LEU A 254 15.40 4.74 8.52
N ILE A 255 14.79 4.27 7.43
CA ILE A 255 13.59 4.84 6.83
C ILE A 255 12.53 3.77 6.54
N PRO A 256 11.26 4.15 6.36
CA PRO A 256 10.25 3.26 5.77
C PRO A 256 10.65 2.83 4.35
N SER A 257 10.56 1.53 4.02
CA SER A 257 10.95 0.98 2.70
C SER A 257 10.25 1.69 1.54
N VAL A 258 8.96 1.95 1.71
CA VAL A 258 8.12 2.63 0.72
C VAL A 258 8.67 4.01 0.29
N VAL A 259 9.45 4.68 1.14
CA VAL A 259 10.04 5.98 0.81
C VAL A 259 11.14 5.83 -0.23
N LEU A 260 12.00 4.82 -0.09
CA LEU A 260 13.04 4.53 -1.07
C LEU A 260 12.44 4.02 -2.37
N GLU A 261 11.48 3.10 -2.30
CA GLU A 261 10.79 2.53 -3.46
C GLU A 261 10.17 3.60 -4.36
N HIS A 262 9.55 4.64 -3.76
CA HIS A 262 8.89 5.73 -4.48
C HIS A 262 9.76 7.00 -4.63
N SER A 263 11.02 6.95 -4.24
CA SER A 263 11.96 8.04 -4.50
C SER A 263 12.25 8.18 -6.00
N PRO A 264 12.48 9.41 -6.50
CA PRO A 264 12.87 9.62 -7.90
C PRO A 264 14.09 8.78 -8.27
N GLU A 265 14.08 8.16 -9.44
CA GLU A 265 15.12 7.24 -9.91
C GLU A 265 16.54 7.81 -9.77
N PRO A 266 16.84 9.09 -10.11
CA PRO A 266 18.18 9.65 -9.96
C PRO A 266 18.66 9.71 -8.50
N VAL A 267 17.75 9.80 -7.53
CA VAL A 267 18.05 9.79 -6.09
C VAL A 267 18.19 8.34 -5.62
N ARG A 268 17.24 7.48 -5.98
CA ARG A 268 17.22 6.06 -5.61
C ARG A 268 18.49 5.33 -6.05
N ASN A 269 18.97 5.58 -7.28
CA ASN A 269 20.20 4.97 -7.83
C ASN A 269 21.47 5.40 -7.09
N ARG A 270 21.40 6.39 -6.22
CA ARG A 270 22.53 6.88 -5.38
C ARG A 270 22.46 6.40 -3.94
N VAL A 271 21.53 5.51 -3.64
CA VAL A 271 21.30 4.93 -2.32
C VAL A 271 21.33 3.40 -2.44
N SER A 272 21.84 2.71 -1.44
CA SER A 272 21.84 1.26 -1.33
C SER A 272 21.19 0.86 -0.02
N GLN A 273 20.45 -0.24 0.00
CA GLN A 273 19.98 -0.89 1.21
C GLN A 273 21.07 -1.73 1.85
N LEU A 274 21.00 -1.90 3.17
CA LEU A 274 21.92 -2.72 3.93
C LEU A 274 21.16 -3.90 4.56
N ASP A 275 21.22 -5.06 3.89
CA ASP A 275 20.37 -6.23 4.20
C ASP A 275 20.81 -7.04 5.44
N HIS A 276 22.02 -6.83 5.95
CA HIS A 276 22.62 -7.68 6.99
C HIS A 276 22.45 -7.16 8.42
N VAL A 277 21.69 -6.08 8.60
CA VAL A 277 21.51 -5.45 9.90
C VAL A 277 20.18 -5.87 10.51
N PRO A 278 20.15 -6.33 11.79
CA PRO A 278 18.90 -6.64 12.46
C PRO A 278 17.96 -5.44 12.48
N MET A 279 16.83 -5.56 11.82
CA MET A 279 15.85 -4.50 11.72
C MET A 279 14.88 -4.48 12.89
N VAL A 280 14.22 -3.36 13.09
CA VAL A 280 13.08 -3.24 14.01
C VAL A 280 11.82 -3.76 13.34
N GLU A 281 10.82 -4.06 14.16
CA GLU A 281 9.51 -4.48 13.66
C GLU A 281 8.86 -3.37 12.81
N PRO A 282 8.11 -3.75 11.76
CA PRO A 282 7.31 -2.81 10.99
C PRO A 282 6.37 -2.00 11.88
N PHE A 283 5.88 -0.87 11.40
CA PHE A 283 4.78 -0.17 12.04
C PHE A 283 3.52 -0.22 11.20
N ASP A 284 2.36 -0.15 11.85
CA ASP A 284 1.06 -0.18 11.19
C ASP A 284 0.86 1.09 10.36
N LEU A 285 0.56 0.95 9.08
CA LEU A 285 -0.02 2.00 8.27
C LEU A 285 -1.53 1.90 8.33
N GLY A 286 -2.20 3.02 8.44
CA GLY A 286 -3.66 3.04 8.45
C GLY A 286 -4.25 4.40 8.15
N VAL A 287 -5.58 4.41 8.13
CA VAL A 287 -6.38 5.64 8.01
C VAL A 287 -6.97 5.95 9.37
N CYS A 288 -6.87 7.22 9.76
CA CYS A 288 -7.45 7.74 11.01
C CYS A 288 -8.56 8.74 10.73
N VAL A 289 -9.53 8.78 11.64
CA VAL A 289 -10.72 9.64 11.60
C VAL A 289 -11.18 9.98 13.01
N GLN A 290 -11.87 11.09 13.20
CA GLN A 290 -12.54 11.35 14.48
C GLN A 290 -13.73 10.40 14.67
N LYS A 291 -13.80 9.67 15.79
CA LYS A 291 -14.89 8.72 16.10
C LYS A 291 -16.29 9.32 15.96
N LYS A 292 -16.45 10.55 16.41
CA LYS A 292 -17.75 11.27 16.33
C LYS A 292 -18.21 11.54 14.90
N ARG A 293 -17.29 11.45 13.92
CA ARG A 293 -17.57 11.72 12.50
C ARG A 293 -17.73 10.47 11.65
N LEU A 294 -17.60 9.27 12.23
CA LEU A 294 -17.80 8.02 11.49
C LEU A 294 -19.18 7.90 10.83
N ASN A 295 -20.21 8.56 11.40
CA ASN A 295 -21.56 8.60 10.81
C ASN A 295 -21.75 9.75 9.79
N ASP A 296 -20.72 10.57 9.51
CA ASP A 296 -20.76 11.54 8.44
C ASP A 296 -20.81 10.80 7.09
N PRO A 297 -21.79 11.05 6.22
CA PRO A 297 -21.99 10.27 5.00
C PRO A 297 -20.76 10.16 4.09
N LEU A 298 -19.96 11.22 3.97
CA LEU A 298 -18.73 11.21 3.16
C LEU A 298 -17.63 10.35 3.80
N ILE A 299 -17.49 10.44 5.10
CA ILE A 299 -16.50 9.70 5.87
C ILE A 299 -16.89 8.22 5.93
N ASP A 300 -18.15 7.92 6.21
CA ASP A 300 -18.68 6.55 6.24
C ASP A 300 -18.49 5.85 4.89
N ALA A 301 -18.81 6.53 3.79
CA ALA A 301 -18.58 6.00 2.45
C ALA A 301 -17.10 5.71 2.17
N PHE A 302 -16.18 6.61 2.57
CA PHE A 302 -14.75 6.39 2.41
C PHE A 302 -14.28 5.23 3.29
N TRP A 303 -14.78 5.15 4.52
CA TRP A 303 -14.46 4.09 5.48
C TRP A 303 -14.88 2.71 5.00
N HIS A 304 -16.04 2.60 4.35
CA HIS A 304 -16.49 1.36 3.73
C HIS A 304 -15.58 0.89 2.58
N VAL A 305 -15.05 1.83 1.80
CA VAL A 305 -14.07 1.51 0.74
C VAL A 305 -12.75 0.98 1.30
N LEU A 306 -12.35 1.40 2.50
CA LEU A 306 -11.15 0.87 3.18
C LEU A 306 -11.34 -0.58 3.64
N LEU A 307 -12.55 -0.93 4.07
CA LEU A 307 -12.86 -2.24 4.63
C LEU A 307 -13.23 -3.30 3.56
N SER A 308 -13.45 -2.88 2.32
CA SER A 308 -13.79 -3.72 1.17
C SER A 308 -12.53 -4.19 0.43
#